data_fea2a870f1eff2e84862484029726196
#
_entry.id   fea2a870f1eff2e84862484029726196
#
_cell.length_a   1.000
_cell.length_b   1.000
_cell.length_c   1.000
_cell.angle_alpha   90.00
_cell.angle_beta   90.00
_cell.angle_gamma   90.00
#
_symmetry.space_group_name_H-M   'P 1'
#
loop_
_entity.id
_entity.type
_entity.pdbx_description
1 polymer ?
#
loop_
_entity_poly.entity_id
_entity_poly.type
_entity_poly.pdbx_seq_one_letter_code
_entity_poly.pdbx_strand_id
1 'polypeptide(L)'
;GAHKAAVAKPTIAVLPFANMSGDPEQEFFADGLTEDILTELSRRRELFVISRTSTFVYKGQAANLREVAQKLGARYLVEGSVRRAGDRLRVTVQLIDTASDAHIWAERYDRKLDDVFAIQDEITSSIVATLPGRLEAAQQDQVARMKPASMAAYECVLAAKVLHHRSTREDNAEAQKLIARALALDPDYAHARAWRGCILGQAWGYGWCEDREATFDEVVFELDRAIALDDNDADVHRILAAVAITRSDMTRARFHQDRALALNPNYDLVVVQMGELFTWLGRSEEGVEWIRKAMKLNPHHPARFWSHLGKAHFVGRQYAQAIEAFMHLPAMDAQQHAFVAACYGRLGDGTAASAHVARLRELDPALDPPTLLATMHYANDADLQHLREGLAKAGF
;
A
#
# COMPACT_ATOMS: atom_id res chain seq x y z
N GLY A 1 8.20 -37.47 13.89
CA GLY A 1 7.38 -36.78 12.95
C GLY A 1 8.25 -35.84 12.15
N ALA A 2 8.41 -36.11 10.84
CA ALA A 2 9.13 -35.26 9.93
C ALA A 2 8.38 -33.89 9.80
N HIS A 3 9.00 -32.80 10.19
CA HIS A 3 8.55 -31.47 9.79
C HIS A 3 8.55 -31.43 8.27
N LYS A 4 7.37 -31.44 7.64
CA LYS A 4 7.23 -31.01 6.25
C LYS A 4 7.79 -29.58 6.19
N ALA A 5 8.95 -29.39 5.58
CA ALA A 5 9.46 -28.06 5.27
C ALA A 5 8.35 -27.33 4.51
N ALA A 6 7.87 -26.22 5.05
CA ALA A 6 6.87 -25.39 4.36
C ALA A 6 7.46 -25.01 3.02
N VAL A 7 6.83 -25.45 1.93
CA VAL A 7 7.24 -25.07 0.56
C VAL A 7 7.16 -23.56 0.49
N ALA A 8 8.28 -22.91 0.22
CA ALA A 8 8.33 -21.46 0.09
C ALA A 8 7.36 -21.02 -1.02
N LYS A 9 6.53 -20.02 -0.73
CA LYS A 9 5.57 -19.48 -1.69
C LYS A 9 6.31 -18.95 -2.91
N PRO A 10 5.81 -19.20 -4.16
CA PRO A 10 6.35 -18.56 -5.35
C PRO A 10 6.34 -17.05 -5.22
N THR A 11 7.49 -16.40 -5.45
CA THR A 11 7.61 -14.94 -5.44
C THR A 11 7.48 -14.42 -6.86
N ILE A 12 6.50 -13.56 -7.10
CA ILE A 12 6.15 -13.05 -8.43
C ILE A 12 6.15 -11.52 -8.43
N ALA A 13 6.64 -10.92 -9.52
CA ALA A 13 6.54 -9.49 -9.78
C ALA A 13 5.89 -9.26 -11.15
N VAL A 14 4.95 -8.31 -11.21
CA VAL A 14 4.30 -7.87 -12.45
C VAL A 14 4.94 -6.55 -12.86
N LEU A 15 5.69 -6.55 -13.96
CA LEU A 15 6.28 -5.33 -14.51
C LEU A 15 5.23 -4.51 -15.25
N PRO A 16 5.38 -3.17 -15.33
CA PRO A 16 4.47 -2.32 -16.09
C PRO A 16 4.36 -2.77 -17.55
N PHE A 17 3.14 -2.98 -18.02
CA PHE A 17 2.90 -3.36 -19.40
C PHE A 17 3.22 -2.19 -20.34
N ALA A 18 3.87 -2.49 -21.46
CA ALA A 18 4.19 -1.50 -22.46
C ALA A 18 2.93 -1.04 -23.21
N ASN A 19 2.75 0.27 -23.36
CA ASN A 19 1.73 0.83 -24.23
C ASN A 19 2.17 0.75 -25.69
N MET A 20 1.51 -0.10 -26.47
CA MET A 20 1.75 -0.30 -27.90
C MET A 20 0.66 0.34 -28.77
N SER A 21 -0.16 1.22 -28.20
CA SER A 21 -1.31 1.82 -28.91
C SER A 21 -0.90 2.92 -29.90
N GLY A 22 0.33 3.44 -29.82
CA GLY A 22 0.78 4.57 -30.61
C GLY A 22 0.22 5.92 -30.14
N ASP A 23 -0.54 5.93 -29.05
CA ASP A 23 -1.14 7.09 -28.41
C ASP A 23 -0.64 7.20 -26.98
N PRO A 24 0.16 8.22 -26.63
CA PRO A 24 0.66 8.43 -25.27
C PRO A 24 -0.44 8.58 -24.22
N GLU A 25 -1.63 9.07 -24.61
CA GLU A 25 -2.76 9.22 -23.70
C GLU A 25 -3.33 7.87 -23.23
N GLN A 26 -2.99 6.75 -23.91
CA GLN A 26 -3.34 5.40 -23.49
C GLN A 26 -2.37 4.78 -22.47
N GLU A 27 -1.34 5.52 -22.04
CA GLU A 27 -0.38 5.05 -21.02
C GLU A 27 -1.06 4.72 -19.70
N PHE A 28 -2.03 5.54 -19.29
CA PHE A 28 -2.80 5.29 -18.06
C PHE A 28 -3.58 3.97 -18.11
N PHE A 29 -4.06 3.57 -19.31
CA PHE A 29 -4.80 2.32 -19.47
C PHE A 29 -3.88 1.11 -19.31
N ALA A 30 -2.68 1.14 -19.89
CA ALA A 30 -1.69 0.09 -19.72
C ALA A 30 -1.24 -0.06 -18.27
N ASP A 31 -0.99 1.06 -17.60
CA ASP A 31 -0.63 1.10 -16.17
C ASP A 31 -1.75 0.56 -15.28
N GLY A 32 -2.97 1.01 -15.54
CA GLY A 32 -4.15 0.60 -14.77
C GLY A 32 -4.47 -0.88 -14.92
N LEU A 33 -4.37 -1.41 -16.15
CA LEU A 33 -4.54 -2.84 -16.42
C LEU A 33 -3.47 -3.67 -15.69
N THR A 34 -2.21 -3.22 -15.72
CA THR A 34 -1.12 -3.85 -14.97
C THR A 34 -1.43 -3.89 -13.47
N GLU A 35 -1.89 -2.77 -12.93
CA GLU A 35 -2.23 -2.67 -11.51
C GLU A 35 -3.39 -3.58 -11.13
N ASP A 36 -4.41 -3.70 -11.97
CA ASP A 36 -5.55 -4.59 -11.72
C ASP A 36 -5.12 -6.06 -11.74
N ILE A 37 -4.27 -6.48 -12.68
CA ILE A 37 -3.71 -7.84 -12.71
C ILE A 37 -2.88 -8.10 -11.45
N LEU A 38 -2.03 -7.15 -11.07
CA LEU A 38 -1.22 -7.25 -9.86
C LEU A 38 -2.11 -7.38 -8.63
N THR A 39 -3.18 -6.60 -8.55
CA THR A 39 -4.14 -6.64 -7.44
C THR A 39 -4.83 -8.01 -7.36
N GLU A 40 -5.28 -8.57 -8.48
CA GLU A 40 -5.91 -9.89 -8.50
C GLU A 40 -4.93 -11.01 -8.10
N LEU A 41 -3.67 -10.94 -8.54
CA LEU A 41 -2.63 -11.86 -8.07
C LEU A 41 -2.34 -11.70 -6.59
N SER A 42 -2.32 -10.47 -6.07
CA SER A 42 -2.07 -10.17 -4.65
C SER A 42 -3.12 -10.73 -3.71
N ARG A 43 -4.32 -11.00 -4.21
CA ARG A 43 -5.40 -11.65 -3.44
C ARG A 43 -5.15 -13.15 -3.21
N ARG A 44 -4.18 -13.74 -3.94
CA ARG A 44 -3.84 -15.16 -3.84
C ARG A 44 -2.91 -15.42 -2.66
N ARG A 45 -3.38 -16.14 -1.65
CA ARG A 45 -2.61 -16.44 -0.43
C ARG A 45 -1.44 -17.37 -0.67
N GLU A 46 -1.48 -18.14 -1.73
CA GLU A 46 -0.44 -19.06 -2.17
C GLU A 46 0.75 -18.38 -2.81
N LEU A 47 0.63 -17.12 -3.19
CA LEU A 47 1.68 -16.32 -3.82
C LEU A 47 2.30 -15.32 -2.83
N PHE A 48 3.53 -14.92 -3.11
CA PHE A 48 4.17 -13.73 -2.56
C PHE A 48 4.34 -12.72 -3.72
N VAL A 49 3.50 -11.71 -3.76
CA VAL A 49 3.43 -10.76 -4.88
C VAL A 49 4.12 -9.46 -4.51
N ILE A 50 5.11 -9.07 -5.31
CA ILE A 50 5.85 -7.82 -5.12
C ILE A 50 4.94 -6.63 -5.42
N SER A 51 5.02 -5.61 -4.56
CA SER A 51 4.20 -4.41 -4.62
C SER A 51 4.37 -3.63 -5.92
N ARG A 52 3.29 -2.97 -6.36
CA ARG A 52 3.28 -2.04 -7.49
C ARG A 52 4.39 -1.01 -7.40
N THR A 53 4.57 -0.37 -6.25
CA THR A 53 5.58 0.68 -6.07
C THR A 53 6.98 0.19 -6.43
N SER A 54 7.32 -1.04 -6.09
CA SER A 54 8.62 -1.63 -6.42
C SER A 54 8.77 -1.99 -7.88
N THR A 55 7.72 -2.44 -8.55
CA THR A 55 7.79 -2.86 -9.96
C THR A 55 7.75 -1.67 -10.91
N PHE A 56 6.99 -0.62 -10.58
CA PHE A 56 6.82 0.55 -11.45
C PHE A 56 8.06 1.48 -11.52
N VAL A 57 9.06 1.31 -10.66
CA VAL A 57 10.35 2.01 -10.81
C VAL A 57 11.08 1.58 -12.10
N TYR A 58 10.73 0.41 -12.65
CA TYR A 58 11.33 -0.13 -13.88
C TYR A 58 10.57 0.29 -15.15
N LYS A 59 9.51 1.11 -15.02
CA LYS A 59 8.74 1.58 -16.16
C LYS A 59 9.61 2.35 -17.15
N GLY A 60 9.55 1.96 -18.43
CA GLY A 60 10.30 2.60 -19.51
C GLY A 60 11.82 2.36 -19.48
N GLN A 61 12.30 1.49 -18.60
CA GLN A 61 13.72 1.14 -18.52
C GLN A 61 14.00 -0.12 -19.34
N ALA A 62 15.03 -0.06 -20.18
CA ALA A 62 15.61 -1.26 -20.81
C ALA A 62 16.49 -1.96 -19.76
N ALA A 63 15.89 -2.75 -18.89
CA ALA A 63 16.58 -3.43 -17.82
C ALA A 63 16.76 -4.92 -18.11
N ASN A 64 17.86 -5.50 -17.62
CA ASN A 64 18.04 -6.95 -17.63
C ASN A 64 17.05 -7.59 -16.65
N LEU A 65 16.17 -8.44 -17.15
CA LEU A 65 15.10 -9.06 -16.35
C LEU A 65 15.63 -9.86 -15.16
N ARG A 66 16.76 -10.53 -15.32
CA ARG A 66 17.41 -11.28 -14.24
C ARG A 66 17.89 -10.36 -13.12
N GLU A 67 18.46 -9.21 -13.46
CA GLU A 67 18.88 -8.21 -12.46
C GLU A 67 17.67 -7.58 -11.76
N VAL A 68 16.60 -7.28 -12.51
CA VAL A 68 15.35 -6.77 -11.96
C VAL A 68 14.78 -7.78 -10.96
N ALA A 69 14.68 -9.05 -11.37
CA ALA A 69 14.17 -10.12 -10.51
C ALA A 69 14.99 -10.27 -9.22
N GLN A 70 16.31 -10.20 -9.33
CA GLN A 70 17.21 -10.28 -8.17
C GLN A 70 16.99 -9.11 -7.21
N LYS A 71 16.90 -7.88 -7.72
CA LYS A 71 16.66 -6.68 -6.91
C LYS A 71 15.29 -6.70 -6.24
N LEU A 72 14.28 -7.25 -6.90
CA LEU A 72 12.93 -7.40 -6.37
C LEU A 72 12.76 -8.62 -5.46
N GLY A 73 13.73 -9.54 -5.44
CA GLY A 73 13.58 -10.82 -4.75
C GLY A 73 12.50 -11.71 -5.37
N ALA A 74 12.21 -11.54 -6.66
CA ALA A 74 11.20 -12.27 -7.39
C ALA A 74 11.81 -13.41 -8.21
N ARG A 75 11.26 -14.62 -8.08
CA ARG A 75 11.63 -15.74 -8.95
C ARG A 75 10.93 -15.68 -10.28
N TYR A 76 9.70 -15.23 -10.30
CA TYR A 76 8.87 -15.15 -11.49
C TYR A 76 8.58 -13.71 -11.85
N LEU A 77 8.70 -13.38 -13.14
CA LEU A 77 8.33 -12.08 -13.69
C LEU A 77 7.18 -12.24 -14.68
N VAL A 78 6.21 -11.34 -14.59
CA VAL A 78 5.17 -11.14 -15.60
C VAL A 78 5.50 -9.89 -16.37
N GLU A 79 5.58 -10.02 -17.69
CA GLU A 79 5.72 -8.92 -18.63
C GLU A 79 4.56 -8.91 -19.60
N GLY A 80 4.27 -7.76 -20.16
CA GLY A 80 3.23 -7.67 -21.16
C GLY A 80 3.22 -6.36 -21.94
N SER A 81 2.29 -6.30 -22.87
CA SER A 81 1.99 -5.10 -23.64
C SER A 81 0.50 -4.96 -23.88
N VAL A 82 0.06 -3.73 -24.04
CA VAL A 82 -1.32 -3.37 -24.30
C VAL A 82 -1.36 -2.52 -25.57
N ARG A 83 -2.23 -2.90 -26.51
CA ARG A 83 -2.59 -2.10 -27.68
C ARG A 83 -4.09 -1.90 -27.70
N ARG A 84 -4.51 -0.66 -27.66
CA ARG A 84 -5.91 -0.27 -27.82
C ARG A 84 -6.12 0.49 -29.12
N ALA A 85 -7.17 0.15 -29.84
CA ALA A 85 -7.60 0.83 -31.05
C ALA A 85 -9.14 0.91 -31.05
N GLY A 86 -9.68 2.04 -30.65
CA GLY A 86 -11.13 2.21 -30.45
C GLY A 86 -11.67 1.26 -29.37
N ASP A 87 -12.59 0.37 -29.77
CA ASP A 87 -13.18 -0.67 -28.92
C ASP A 87 -12.41 -2.00 -28.95
N ARG A 88 -11.31 -2.10 -29.70
CA ARG A 88 -10.47 -3.29 -29.79
C ARG A 88 -9.30 -3.21 -28.82
N LEU A 89 -9.08 -4.30 -28.12
CA LEU A 89 -7.99 -4.46 -27.15
C LEU A 89 -7.17 -5.68 -27.49
N ARG A 90 -5.84 -5.49 -27.59
CA ARG A 90 -4.87 -6.58 -27.63
C ARG A 90 -4.00 -6.52 -26.38
N VAL A 91 -3.96 -7.61 -25.64
CA VAL A 91 -3.08 -7.78 -24.48
C VAL A 91 -2.18 -8.97 -24.75
N THR A 92 -0.88 -8.77 -24.64
CA THR A 92 0.12 -9.85 -24.70
C THR A 92 0.76 -9.96 -23.33
N VAL A 93 0.86 -11.18 -22.81
CA VAL A 93 1.42 -11.43 -21.48
C VAL A 93 2.31 -12.66 -21.53
N GLN A 94 3.40 -12.61 -20.79
CA GLN A 94 4.30 -13.74 -20.61
C GLN A 94 4.75 -13.86 -19.14
N LEU A 95 4.97 -15.10 -18.71
CA LEU A 95 5.50 -15.46 -17.40
C LEU A 95 6.88 -16.10 -17.57
N ILE A 96 7.87 -15.56 -16.88
CA ILE A 96 9.28 -15.93 -16.99
C ILE A 96 9.74 -16.49 -15.65
N ASP A 97 10.35 -17.68 -15.65
CA ASP A 97 11.14 -18.20 -14.52
C ASP A 97 12.57 -17.66 -14.66
N THR A 98 12.93 -16.71 -13.82
CA THR A 98 14.24 -16.02 -13.91
C THR A 98 15.41 -16.88 -13.44
N ALA A 99 15.16 -18.01 -12.78
CA ALA A 99 16.21 -18.96 -12.39
C ALA A 99 16.70 -19.78 -13.60
N SER A 100 15.79 -20.10 -14.54
CA SER A 100 16.09 -20.87 -15.76
C SER A 100 16.12 -20.02 -17.02
N ASP A 101 15.74 -18.74 -16.94
CA ASP A 101 15.53 -17.85 -18.10
C ASP A 101 14.47 -18.38 -19.09
N ALA A 102 13.53 -19.19 -18.58
CA ALA A 102 12.54 -19.84 -19.41
C ALA A 102 11.23 -19.06 -19.40
N HIS A 103 10.69 -18.82 -20.61
CA HIS A 103 9.32 -18.37 -20.77
C HIS A 103 8.40 -19.58 -20.54
N ILE A 104 7.84 -19.69 -19.33
CA ILE A 104 7.05 -20.84 -18.93
C ILE A 104 5.58 -20.74 -19.35
N TRP A 105 5.14 -19.56 -19.71
CA TRP A 105 3.81 -19.31 -20.26
C TRP A 105 3.81 -17.99 -21.04
N ALA A 106 3.08 -17.95 -22.15
CA ALA A 106 2.81 -16.74 -22.94
C ALA A 106 1.45 -16.86 -23.64
N GLU A 107 0.69 -15.79 -23.66
CA GLU A 107 -0.63 -15.75 -24.30
C GLU A 107 -0.90 -14.37 -24.89
N ARG A 108 -1.75 -14.34 -25.91
CA ARG A 108 -2.23 -13.11 -26.57
C ARG A 108 -3.74 -13.10 -26.63
N TYR A 109 -4.32 -12.03 -26.13
CA TYR A 109 -5.75 -11.79 -26.11
C TYR A 109 -6.10 -10.70 -27.11
N ASP A 110 -6.94 -11.01 -28.09
CA ASP A 110 -7.49 -10.07 -29.07
C ASP A 110 -9.00 -10.03 -28.90
N ARG A 111 -9.53 -9.03 -28.20
CA ARG A 111 -10.94 -8.96 -27.81
C ARG A 111 -11.47 -7.53 -27.86
N LYS A 112 -12.77 -7.35 -27.55
CA LYS A 112 -13.35 -6.04 -27.34
C LYS A 112 -12.92 -5.46 -25.99
N LEU A 113 -12.95 -4.14 -25.86
CA LEU A 113 -12.62 -3.45 -24.61
C LEU A 113 -13.51 -3.89 -23.44
N ASP A 114 -14.79 -4.18 -23.71
CA ASP A 114 -15.75 -4.65 -22.70
C ASP A 114 -15.36 -6.01 -22.07
N ASP A 115 -14.51 -6.78 -22.76
CA ASP A 115 -14.01 -8.07 -22.28
C ASP A 115 -12.79 -7.94 -21.35
N VAL A 116 -12.35 -6.73 -21.01
CA VAL A 116 -11.11 -6.49 -20.23
C VAL A 116 -11.09 -7.26 -18.90
N PHE A 117 -12.21 -7.37 -18.21
CA PHE A 117 -12.29 -8.10 -16.94
C PHE A 117 -12.17 -9.61 -17.13
N ALA A 118 -12.73 -10.16 -18.22
CA ALA A 118 -12.54 -11.57 -18.58
C ALA A 118 -11.08 -11.86 -18.90
N ILE A 119 -10.39 -10.95 -19.60
CA ILE A 119 -8.96 -11.06 -19.88
C ILE A 119 -8.15 -11.05 -18.58
N GLN A 120 -8.44 -10.16 -17.64
CA GLN A 120 -7.77 -10.11 -16.34
C GLN A 120 -7.93 -11.43 -15.56
N ASP A 121 -9.14 -11.97 -15.51
CA ASP A 121 -9.45 -13.23 -14.84
C ASP A 121 -8.70 -14.40 -15.49
N GLU A 122 -8.67 -14.47 -16.84
CA GLU A 122 -7.96 -15.50 -17.59
C GLU A 122 -6.43 -15.43 -17.36
N ILE A 123 -5.85 -14.23 -17.41
CA ILE A 123 -4.41 -14.02 -17.16
C ILE A 123 -4.05 -14.49 -15.75
N THR A 124 -4.80 -14.02 -14.74
CA THR A 124 -4.54 -14.36 -13.34
C THR A 124 -4.65 -15.88 -13.12
N SER A 125 -5.70 -16.49 -13.64
CA SER A 125 -5.91 -17.94 -13.52
C SER A 125 -4.81 -18.74 -14.21
N SER A 126 -4.36 -18.32 -15.41
CA SER A 126 -3.30 -18.99 -16.17
C SER A 126 -1.94 -18.87 -15.46
N ILE A 127 -1.62 -17.70 -14.90
CA ILE A 127 -0.38 -17.51 -14.14
C ILE A 127 -0.38 -18.42 -12.91
N VAL A 128 -1.45 -18.40 -12.09
CA VAL A 128 -1.57 -19.27 -10.93
C VAL A 128 -1.51 -20.73 -11.35
N ALA A 129 -2.13 -21.07 -12.51
CA ALA A 129 -2.13 -22.41 -13.08
C ALA A 129 -0.75 -22.90 -13.44
N THR A 130 0.17 -22.08 -13.80
CA THR A 130 1.48 -22.43 -14.33
C THR A 130 2.55 -22.49 -13.24
N LEU A 131 2.35 -21.79 -12.11
CA LEU A 131 3.33 -21.73 -11.03
C LEU A 131 3.43 -23.07 -10.24
N PRO A 132 4.66 -23.52 -9.85
CA PRO A 132 4.84 -24.73 -9.06
C PRO A 132 4.27 -24.64 -7.65
N GLY A 133 3.86 -25.76 -7.06
CA GLY A 133 3.39 -25.86 -5.67
C GLY A 133 1.87 -25.78 -5.48
N ARG A 134 1.11 -25.96 -6.54
CA ARG A 134 -0.31 -25.71 -6.70
C ARG A 134 -1.28 -26.79 -6.25
N LEU A 135 -0.81 -27.87 -5.72
CA LEU A 135 -1.60 -29.12 -5.69
C LEU A 135 -2.75 -29.15 -4.69
N GLU A 136 -3.00 -28.14 -3.86
CA GLU A 136 -4.09 -28.16 -2.89
C GLU A 136 -4.70 -26.79 -2.53
N ALA A 137 -4.48 -25.75 -3.33
CA ALA A 137 -5.29 -24.54 -3.18
C ALA A 137 -6.69 -24.83 -3.75
N ALA A 138 -7.47 -25.60 -2.98
CA ALA A 138 -8.89 -25.74 -3.21
C ALA A 138 -9.50 -24.35 -3.43
N GLN A 139 -10.26 -24.23 -4.52
CA GLN A 139 -11.34 -23.28 -4.75
C GLN A 139 -11.68 -22.44 -3.50
N GLN A 140 -10.83 -21.46 -3.20
CA GLN A 140 -11.30 -20.36 -2.39
C GLN A 140 -12.21 -19.58 -3.32
N ASP A 141 -13.51 -19.59 -3.01
CA ASP A 141 -14.48 -18.72 -3.65
C ASP A 141 -13.91 -17.31 -3.64
N GLN A 142 -13.42 -16.88 -4.81
CA GLN A 142 -13.04 -15.50 -4.99
C GLN A 142 -14.32 -14.70 -4.95
N VAL A 143 -14.51 -14.00 -3.85
CA VAL A 143 -15.54 -12.99 -3.77
C VAL A 143 -15.09 -11.87 -4.71
N ALA A 144 -15.66 -11.86 -5.91
CA ALA A 144 -15.36 -10.87 -6.93
C ALA A 144 -15.84 -9.49 -6.47
N ARG A 145 -15.05 -8.46 -6.70
CA ARG A 145 -15.51 -7.08 -6.56
C ARG A 145 -16.60 -6.77 -7.58
N MET A 146 -17.50 -5.86 -7.21
CA MET A 146 -18.54 -5.37 -8.10
C MET A 146 -17.92 -4.71 -9.34
N LYS A 147 -18.33 -5.17 -10.54
CA LYS A 147 -17.89 -4.60 -11.80
C LYS A 147 -18.61 -3.29 -12.09
N PRO A 148 -17.96 -2.30 -12.72
CA PRO A 148 -18.63 -1.05 -13.10
C PRO A 148 -19.68 -1.30 -14.18
N ALA A 149 -20.78 -0.56 -14.11
CA ALA A 149 -21.80 -0.55 -15.14
C ALA A 149 -21.37 0.25 -16.39
N SER A 150 -20.35 1.11 -16.26
CA SER A 150 -19.85 1.98 -17.32
C SER A 150 -18.34 1.81 -17.53
N MET A 151 -17.94 1.44 -18.75
CA MET A 151 -16.52 1.36 -19.13
C MET A 151 -15.84 2.74 -19.04
N ALA A 152 -16.54 3.82 -19.38
CA ALA A 152 -16.01 5.17 -19.24
C ALA A 152 -15.78 5.55 -17.76
N ALA A 153 -16.63 5.09 -16.84
CA ALA A 153 -16.38 5.26 -15.40
C ALA A 153 -15.14 4.49 -14.94
N TYR A 154 -14.98 3.26 -15.39
CA TYR A 154 -13.78 2.45 -15.14
C TYR A 154 -12.50 3.16 -15.59
N GLU A 155 -12.48 3.69 -16.83
CA GLU A 155 -11.33 4.41 -17.36
C GLU A 155 -10.97 5.68 -16.55
N CYS A 156 -11.99 6.41 -16.08
CA CYS A 156 -11.79 7.55 -15.19
C CYS A 156 -11.12 7.11 -13.87
N VAL A 157 -11.51 5.98 -13.31
CA VAL A 157 -10.89 5.45 -12.07
C VAL A 157 -9.44 5.05 -12.33
N LEU A 158 -9.14 4.35 -13.43
CA LEU A 158 -7.77 3.99 -13.78
C LEU A 158 -6.86 5.23 -13.89
N ALA A 159 -7.30 6.26 -14.60
CA ALA A 159 -6.56 7.52 -14.74
C ALA A 159 -6.36 8.21 -13.38
N ALA A 160 -7.39 8.26 -12.55
CA ALA A 160 -7.31 8.85 -11.21
C ALA A 160 -6.32 8.12 -10.30
N LYS A 161 -6.27 6.79 -10.37
CA LYS A 161 -5.31 5.95 -9.61
C LYS A 161 -3.87 6.29 -10.00
N VAL A 162 -3.58 6.41 -11.29
CA VAL A 162 -2.25 6.77 -11.80
C VAL A 162 -1.82 8.14 -11.26
N LEU A 163 -2.69 9.14 -11.31
CA LEU A 163 -2.42 10.47 -10.76
C LEU A 163 -2.23 10.44 -9.25
N HIS A 164 -3.07 9.74 -8.52
CA HIS A 164 -2.95 9.57 -7.07
C HIS A 164 -1.57 9.04 -6.65
N HIS A 165 -1.03 8.07 -7.39
CA HIS A 165 0.28 7.49 -7.10
C HIS A 165 1.47 8.47 -7.29
N ARG A 166 1.29 9.53 -8.07
CA ARG A 166 2.31 10.58 -8.23
C ARG A 166 2.44 11.48 -7.00
N SER A 167 1.41 11.51 -6.16
CA SER A 167 1.40 12.19 -4.85
C SER A 167 1.81 13.66 -4.91
N THR A 168 1.33 14.41 -5.91
CA THR A 168 1.42 15.87 -5.98
C THR A 168 0.07 16.50 -5.71
N ARG A 169 0.06 17.78 -5.32
CA ARG A 169 -1.19 18.53 -5.07
C ARG A 169 -2.01 18.68 -6.35
N GLU A 170 -1.33 18.96 -7.45
CA GLU A 170 -1.93 19.16 -8.77
C GLU A 170 -2.56 17.85 -9.28
N ASP A 171 -1.81 16.75 -9.23
CA ASP A 171 -2.31 15.44 -9.65
C ASP A 171 -3.46 14.96 -8.76
N ASN A 172 -3.43 15.25 -7.45
CA ASN A 172 -4.54 14.93 -6.55
C ASN A 172 -5.81 15.72 -6.94
N ALA A 173 -5.70 17.02 -7.24
CA ALA A 173 -6.83 17.83 -7.68
C ALA A 173 -7.44 17.31 -8.99
N GLU A 174 -6.61 16.88 -9.94
CA GLU A 174 -7.10 16.29 -11.21
C GLU A 174 -7.72 14.90 -10.97
N ALA A 175 -7.14 14.08 -10.10
CA ALA A 175 -7.72 12.79 -9.71
C ALA A 175 -9.11 12.95 -9.08
N GLN A 176 -9.33 13.98 -8.27
CA GLN A 176 -10.67 14.29 -7.71
C GLN A 176 -11.70 14.58 -8.81
N LYS A 177 -11.33 15.33 -9.86
CA LYS A 177 -12.24 15.60 -11.00
C LYS A 177 -12.59 14.32 -11.77
N LEU A 178 -11.60 13.47 -12.00
CA LEU A 178 -11.80 12.20 -12.70
C LEU A 178 -12.73 11.26 -11.91
N ILE A 179 -12.55 11.17 -10.60
CA ILE A 179 -13.44 10.36 -9.74
C ILE A 179 -14.85 10.95 -9.70
N ALA A 180 -15.00 12.28 -9.64
CA ALA A 180 -16.31 12.92 -9.73
C ALA A 180 -17.00 12.60 -11.05
N ARG A 181 -16.26 12.59 -12.16
CA ARG A 181 -16.79 12.16 -13.46
C ARG A 181 -17.18 10.68 -13.48
N ALA A 182 -16.36 9.81 -12.89
CA ALA A 182 -16.69 8.38 -12.78
C ALA A 182 -18.01 8.16 -12.03
N LEU A 183 -18.20 8.85 -10.91
CA LEU A 183 -19.43 8.76 -10.10
C LEU A 183 -20.63 9.44 -10.74
N ALA A 184 -20.44 10.41 -11.63
CA ALA A 184 -21.52 10.97 -12.45
C ALA A 184 -22.00 9.98 -13.53
N LEU A 185 -21.07 9.15 -14.06
CA LEU A 185 -21.38 8.12 -15.07
C LEU A 185 -21.96 6.84 -14.44
N ASP A 186 -21.50 6.49 -13.23
CA ASP A 186 -21.92 5.29 -12.49
C ASP A 186 -21.97 5.61 -10.99
N PRO A 187 -23.09 6.14 -10.47
CA PRO A 187 -23.22 6.56 -9.07
C PRO A 187 -23.06 5.44 -8.04
N ASP A 188 -23.30 4.19 -8.43
CA ASP A 188 -23.21 3.01 -7.58
C ASP A 188 -21.91 2.21 -7.78
N TYR A 189 -20.94 2.79 -8.46
CA TYR A 189 -19.62 2.19 -8.62
C TYR A 189 -18.84 2.24 -7.28
N ALA A 190 -18.95 1.19 -6.49
CA ALA A 190 -18.36 1.08 -5.15
C ALA A 190 -16.85 1.39 -5.13
N HIS A 191 -16.08 0.86 -6.10
CA HIS A 191 -14.63 1.07 -6.19
C HIS A 191 -14.28 2.54 -6.47
N ALA A 192 -15.08 3.26 -7.27
CA ALA A 192 -14.89 4.70 -7.48
C ALA A 192 -15.11 5.50 -6.19
N ARG A 193 -16.09 5.13 -5.36
CA ARG A 193 -16.30 5.74 -4.05
C ARG A 193 -15.15 5.47 -3.09
N ALA A 194 -14.65 4.24 -3.07
CA ALA A 194 -13.46 3.89 -2.29
C ALA A 194 -12.25 4.75 -2.67
N TRP A 195 -12.01 4.93 -3.97
CA TRP A 195 -10.93 5.77 -4.48
C TRP A 195 -11.16 7.27 -4.23
N ARG A 196 -12.42 7.72 -4.22
CA ARG A 196 -12.73 9.09 -3.75
C ARG A 196 -12.28 9.27 -2.31
N GLY A 197 -12.63 8.36 -1.42
CA GLY A 197 -12.17 8.37 -0.03
C GLY A 197 -10.65 8.34 0.09
N CYS A 198 -9.96 7.54 -0.73
CA CYS A 198 -8.50 7.45 -0.74
C CYS A 198 -7.83 8.77 -1.18
N ILE A 199 -8.31 9.37 -2.28
CA ILE A 199 -7.78 10.62 -2.85
C ILE A 199 -8.03 11.80 -1.91
N LEU A 200 -9.23 11.90 -1.32
CA LEU A 200 -9.54 12.90 -0.30
C LEU A 200 -8.73 12.70 0.97
N GLY A 201 -8.53 11.45 1.40
CA GLY A 201 -7.67 11.09 2.53
C GLY A 201 -6.22 11.49 2.32
N GLN A 202 -5.70 11.38 1.10
CA GLN A 202 -4.38 11.90 0.74
C GLN A 202 -4.34 13.44 0.85
N ALA A 203 -5.34 14.14 0.32
CA ALA A 203 -5.42 15.60 0.43
C ALA A 203 -5.49 16.06 1.89
N TRP A 204 -6.26 15.34 2.71
CA TRP A 204 -6.34 15.58 4.15
C TRP A 204 -5.00 15.36 4.85
N GLY A 205 -4.33 14.25 4.56
CA GLY A 205 -3.05 13.87 5.18
C GLY A 205 -1.92 14.86 4.87
N TYR A 206 -1.85 15.35 3.63
CA TYR A 206 -0.84 16.32 3.21
C TYR A 206 -1.25 17.79 3.44
N GLY A 207 -2.46 18.05 3.97
CA GLY A 207 -2.94 19.41 4.21
C GLY A 207 -3.24 20.20 2.92
N TRP A 208 -3.65 19.51 1.84
CA TRP A 208 -4.02 20.12 0.55
C TRP A 208 -5.49 20.54 0.50
N CYS A 209 -6.28 20.20 1.50
CA CYS A 209 -7.68 20.59 1.63
C CYS A 209 -7.82 21.92 2.38
N GLU A 210 -8.87 22.69 2.06
CA GLU A 210 -9.17 23.98 2.72
C GLU A 210 -9.81 23.77 4.09
N ASP A 211 -10.76 22.85 4.18
CA ASP A 211 -11.46 22.47 5.41
C ASP A 211 -11.14 21.01 5.76
N ARG A 212 -10.33 20.81 6.81
CA ARG A 212 -9.90 19.48 7.23
C ARG A 212 -11.01 18.65 7.83
N GLU A 213 -11.91 19.27 8.58
CA GLU A 213 -13.03 18.57 9.23
C GLU A 213 -14.04 18.11 8.19
N ALA A 214 -14.48 19.01 7.31
CA ALA A 214 -15.38 18.67 6.21
C ALA A 214 -14.80 17.62 5.28
N THR A 215 -13.49 17.70 4.95
CA THR A 215 -12.82 16.70 4.11
C THR A 215 -12.77 15.33 4.80
N PHE A 216 -12.50 15.29 6.10
CA PHE A 216 -12.49 14.03 6.85
C PHE A 216 -13.89 13.38 6.89
N ASP A 217 -14.92 14.18 7.11
CA ASP A 217 -16.31 13.71 7.11
C ASP A 217 -16.71 13.19 5.72
N GLU A 218 -16.27 13.83 4.64
CA GLU A 218 -16.50 13.35 3.27
C GLU A 218 -15.77 12.02 3.01
N VAL A 219 -14.54 11.84 3.48
CA VAL A 219 -13.84 10.56 3.43
C VAL A 219 -14.66 9.46 4.07
N VAL A 220 -15.14 9.68 5.29
CA VAL A 220 -15.95 8.70 6.02
C VAL A 220 -17.24 8.39 5.27
N PHE A 221 -17.94 9.42 4.79
CA PHE A 221 -19.18 9.27 4.03
C PHE A 221 -18.99 8.41 2.78
N GLU A 222 -17.95 8.67 1.98
CA GLU A 222 -17.69 7.91 0.75
C GLU A 222 -17.30 6.46 1.04
N LEU A 223 -16.56 6.21 2.11
CA LEU A 223 -16.18 4.86 2.52
C LEU A 223 -17.39 4.06 3.06
N ASP A 224 -18.26 4.69 3.85
CA ASP A 224 -19.49 4.06 4.33
C ASP A 224 -20.43 3.72 3.15
N ARG A 225 -20.48 4.57 2.13
CA ARG A 225 -21.23 4.29 0.90
C ARG A 225 -20.59 3.17 0.09
N ALA A 226 -19.26 3.17 -0.02
CA ALA A 226 -18.54 2.12 -0.75
C ALA A 226 -18.76 0.74 -0.13
N ILE A 227 -18.62 0.62 1.19
CA ILE A 227 -18.80 -0.66 1.90
C ILE A 227 -20.26 -1.15 1.86
N ALA A 228 -21.23 -0.24 1.85
CA ALA A 228 -22.64 -0.60 1.72
C ALA A 228 -22.98 -1.15 0.32
N LEU A 229 -22.24 -0.75 -0.72
CA LEU A 229 -22.40 -1.23 -2.08
C LEU A 229 -21.61 -2.53 -2.32
N ASP A 230 -20.37 -2.59 -1.84
CA ASP A 230 -19.49 -3.76 -1.97
C ASP A 230 -18.49 -3.80 -0.81
N ASP A 231 -18.57 -4.81 0.05
CA ASP A 231 -17.67 -4.99 1.19
C ASP A 231 -16.43 -5.87 0.87
N ASN A 232 -16.15 -6.10 -0.42
CA ASN A 232 -15.06 -6.94 -0.88
C ASN A 232 -13.85 -6.14 -1.41
N ASP A 233 -13.79 -4.85 -1.15
CA ASP A 233 -12.68 -3.98 -1.50
C ASP A 233 -11.73 -3.82 -0.31
N ALA A 234 -10.49 -4.30 -0.47
CA ALA A 234 -9.46 -4.20 0.57
C ALA A 234 -9.09 -2.76 0.91
N ASP A 235 -9.14 -1.83 -0.06
CA ASP A 235 -8.85 -0.42 0.16
C ASP A 235 -9.88 0.24 1.07
N VAL A 236 -11.17 -0.06 0.88
CA VAL A 236 -12.23 0.45 1.77
C VAL A 236 -11.95 0.07 3.21
N HIS A 237 -11.70 -1.21 3.46
CA HIS A 237 -11.43 -1.70 4.80
C HIS A 237 -10.12 -1.13 5.38
N ARG A 238 -9.06 -1.04 4.56
CA ARG A 238 -7.79 -0.45 4.98
C ARG A 238 -7.97 1.01 5.45
N ILE A 239 -8.70 1.81 4.67
CA ILE A 239 -8.90 3.23 4.99
C ILE A 239 -9.84 3.39 6.20
N LEU A 240 -10.90 2.57 6.30
CA LEU A 240 -11.76 2.56 7.49
C LEU A 240 -10.99 2.15 8.76
N ALA A 241 -10.02 1.25 8.65
CA ALA A 241 -9.13 0.93 9.77
C ALA A 241 -8.28 2.14 10.17
N ALA A 242 -7.72 2.89 9.20
CA ALA A 242 -6.98 4.12 9.47
C ALA A 242 -7.86 5.19 10.15
N VAL A 243 -9.09 5.39 9.67
CA VAL A 243 -10.07 6.28 10.30
C VAL A 243 -10.36 5.85 11.75
N ALA A 244 -10.54 4.56 12.00
CA ALA A 244 -10.79 4.03 13.33
C ALA A 244 -9.58 4.24 14.27
N ILE A 245 -8.35 4.05 13.79
CA ILE A 245 -7.12 4.37 14.55
C ILE A 245 -7.10 5.86 14.92
N THR A 246 -7.36 6.75 13.97
CA THR A 246 -7.40 8.20 14.22
C THR A 246 -8.43 8.58 15.29
N ARG A 247 -9.52 7.82 15.39
CA ARG A 247 -10.57 7.96 16.43
C ARG A 247 -10.30 7.17 17.71
N SER A 248 -9.15 6.50 17.81
CA SER A 248 -8.78 5.61 18.92
C SER A 248 -9.76 4.44 19.15
N ASP A 249 -10.53 4.06 18.12
CA ASP A 249 -11.40 2.88 18.14
C ASP A 249 -10.62 1.65 17.64
N MET A 250 -9.83 1.07 18.54
CA MET A 250 -8.95 -0.07 18.21
C MET A 250 -9.73 -1.35 17.87
N THR A 251 -10.94 -1.51 18.38
CA THR A 251 -11.80 -2.65 18.06
C THR A 251 -12.26 -2.59 16.62
N ARG A 252 -12.77 -1.45 16.17
CA ARG A 252 -13.18 -1.23 14.80
C ARG A 252 -11.99 -1.24 13.84
N ALA A 253 -10.85 -0.66 14.26
CA ALA A 253 -9.60 -0.69 13.50
C ALA A 253 -9.17 -2.14 13.23
N ARG A 254 -9.18 -3.00 14.26
CA ARG A 254 -8.82 -4.41 14.13
C ARG A 254 -9.77 -5.17 13.21
N PHE A 255 -11.08 -4.97 13.33
CA PHE A 255 -12.07 -5.62 12.47
C PHE A 255 -11.81 -5.31 10.99
N HIS A 256 -11.68 -4.03 10.64
CA HIS A 256 -11.44 -3.62 9.25
C HIS A 256 -10.06 -4.06 8.75
N GLN A 257 -9.04 -4.01 9.61
CA GLN A 257 -7.70 -4.43 9.23
C GLN A 257 -7.63 -5.94 8.94
N ASP A 258 -8.26 -6.77 9.76
CA ASP A 258 -8.35 -8.21 9.53
C ASP A 258 -9.11 -8.52 8.24
N ARG A 259 -10.19 -7.77 7.94
CA ARG A 259 -10.95 -7.93 6.71
C ARG A 259 -10.12 -7.53 5.48
N ALA A 260 -9.42 -6.39 5.53
CA ALA A 260 -8.53 -5.96 4.46
C ALA A 260 -7.45 -7.01 4.16
N LEU A 261 -6.82 -7.56 5.21
CA LEU A 261 -5.80 -8.60 5.08
C LEU A 261 -6.38 -9.91 4.52
N ALA A 262 -7.60 -10.27 4.89
CA ALA A 262 -8.29 -11.44 4.34
C ALA A 262 -8.57 -11.30 2.84
N LEU A 263 -8.94 -10.08 2.41
CA LEU A 263 -9.23 -9.75 1.01
C LEU A 263 -7.98 -9.65 0.15
N ASN A 264 -6.89 -9.08 0.70
CA ASN A 264 -5.63 -8.91 -0.03
C ASN A 264 -4.41 -9.08 0.88
N PRO A 265 -3.93 -10.31 1.08
CA PRO A 265 -2.84 -10.63 2.01
C PRO A 265 -1.44 -10.18 1.55
N ASN A 266 -1.29 -9.80 0.29
CA ASN A 266 -0.03 -9.35 -0.31
C ASN A 266 -0.01 -7.83 -0.60
N TYR A 267 -1.02 -7.10 -0.17
CA TYR A 267 -1.04 -5.66 -0.34
C TYR A 267 -0.16 -5.01 0.74
N ASP A 268 0.99 -4.46 0.34
CA ASP A 268 2.00 -3.91 1.26
C ASP A 268 1.45 -2.83 2.20
N LEU A 269 0.52 -1.98 1.72
CA LEU A 269 -0.12 -0.96 2.54
C LEU A 269 -1.03 -1.57 3.63
N VAL A 270 -1.75 -2.65 3.31
CA VAL A 270 -2.52 -3.40 4.31
C VAL A 270 -1.59 -4.07 5.31
N VAL A 271 -0.51 -4.66 4.81
CA VAL A 271 0.45 -5.40 5.65
C VAL A 271 1.22 -4.46 6.59
N VAL A 272 1.69 -3.28 6.12
CA VAL A 272 2.37 -2.31 6.98
C VAL A 272 1.43 -1.72 8.02
N GLN A 273 0.18 -1.46 7.65
CA GLN A 273 -0.83 -0.91 8.57
C GLN A 273 -1.20 -1.91 9.67
N MET A 274 -1.12 -3.23 9.41
CA MET A 274 -1.24 -4.23 10.48
C MET A 274 -0.11 -4.05 11.50
N GLY A 275 1.11 -3.81 11.06
CA GLY A 275 2.24 -3.52 11.94
C GLY A 275 2.05 -2.22 12.74
N GLU A 276 1.51 -1.18 12.12
CA GLU A 276 1.14 0.06 12.81
C GLU A 276 0.09 -0.20 13.89
N LEU A 277 -0.97 -0.93 13.57
CA LEU A 277 -2.03 -1.27 14.53
C LEU A 277 -1.46 -2.04 15.73
N PHE A 278 -0.61 -3.04 15.52
CA PHE A 278 0.02 -3.78 16.61
C PHE A 278 0.94 -2.89 17.45
N THR A 279 1.61 -1.92 16.84
CA THR A 279 2.39 -0.92 17.56
C THR A 279 1.51 -0.09 18.52
N TRP A 280 0.36 0.40 18.05
CA TRP A 280 -0.59 1.14 18.89
C TRP A 280 -1.21 0.27 19.99
N LEU A 281 -1.33 -1.04 19.77
CA LEU A 281 -1.79 -2.02 20.77
C LEU A 281 -0.71 -2.42 21.78
N GLY A 282 0.52 -1.90 21.68
CA GLY A 282 1.64 -2.26 22.55
C GLY A 282 2.28 -3.62 22.22
N ARG A 283 1.92 -4.23 21.09
CA ARG A 283 2.41 -5.55 20.61
C ARG A 283 3.59 -5.36 19.66
N SER A 284 4.69 -4.87 20.21
CA SER A 284 5.87 -4.43 19.45
C SER A 284 6.47 -5.51 18.54
N GLU A 285 6.68 -6.73 19.04
CA GLU A 285 7.32 -7.80 18.28
C GLU A 285 6.52 -8.13 17.03
N GLU A 286 5.21 -8.26 17.15
CA GLU A 286 4.31 -8.47 16.01
C GLU A 286 4.29 -7.25 15.08
N GLY A 287 4.30 -6.04 15.63
CA GLY A 287 4.41 -4.82 14.85
C GLY A 287 5.66 -4.83 13.95
N VAL A 288 6.81 -5.15 14.51
CA VAL A 288 8.09 -5.27 13.78
C VAL A 288 8.01 -6.36 12.70
N GLU A 289 7.45 -7.52 13.02
CA GLU A 289 7.32 -8.63 12.07
C GLU A 289 6.48 -8.25 10.85
N TRP A 290 5.31 -7.62 11.08
CA TRP A 290 4.41 -7.20 10.01
C TRP A 290 5.02 -6.07 9.15
N ILE A 291 5.70 -5.10 9.75
CA ILE A 291 6.36 -4.02 9.01
C ILE A 291 7.49 -4.59 8.14
N ARG A 292 8.32 -5.49 8.67
CA ARG A 292 9.37 -6.16 7.89
C ARG A 292 8.81 -7.01 6.76
N LYS A 293 7.65 -7.66 6.97
CA LYS A 293 6.95 -8.37 5.89
C LYS A 293 6.52 -7.41 4.78
N ALA A 294 5.99 -6.25 5.13
CA ALA A 294 5.62 -5.22 4.16
C ALA A 294 6.83 -4.71 3.36
N MET A 295 7.97 -4.51 4.03
CA MET A 295 9.22 -4.12 3.36
C MET A 295 9.72 -5.17 2.37
N LYS A 296 9.53 -6.46 2.66
CA LYS A 296 9.85 -7.56 1.71
C LYS A 296 8.90 -7.58 0.52
N LEU A 297 7.60 -7.31 0.73
CA LEU A 297 6.62 -7.19 -0.34
C LEU A 297 6.90 -5.98 -1.24
N ASN A 298 7.49 -4.94 -0.68
CA ASN A 298 7.82 -3.71 -1.38
C ASN A 298 9.29 -3.32 -1.12
N PRO A 299 10.27 -3.92 -1.84
CA PRO A 299 11.68 -3.57 -1.68
C PRO A 299 12.02 -2.09 -1.88
N HIS A 300 11.23 -1.37 -2.68
CA HIS A 300 11.31 0.09 -2.88
C HIS A 300 10.23 0.83 -2.09
N HIS A 301 9.96 0.37 -0.88
CA HIS A 301 8.91 0.92 -0.03
C HIS A 301 9.09 2.42 0.28
N PRO A 302 7.99 3.15 0.55
CA PRO A 302 8.06 4.52 1.02
C PRO A 302 8.88 4.66 2.32
N ALA A 303 9.58 5.79 2.45
CA ALA A 303 10.40 6.07 3.62
C ALA A 303 9.63 5.96 4.96
N ARG A 304 8.32 6.25 4.94
CA ARG A 304 7.47 6.12 6.14
C ARG A 304 7.45 4.72 6.76
N PHE A 305 7.78 3.65 6.01
CA PHE A 305 7.87 2.30 6.59
C PHE A 305 8.98 2.22 7.65
N TRP A 306 10.08 2.94 7.44
CA TRP A 306 11.13 3.09 8.44
C TRP A 306 10.64 3.82 9.69
N SER A 307 9.80 4.85 9.54
CA SER A 307 9.18 5.54 10.69
C SER A 307 8.28 4.60 11.49
N HIS A 308 7.44 3.78 10.81
CA HIS A 308 6.63 2.77 11.51
C HIS A 308 7.51 1.75 12.25
N LEU A 309 8.59 1.29 11.63
CA LEU A 309 9.53 0.35 12.26
C LEU A 309 10.22 0.97 13.50
N GLY A 310 10.66 2.23 13.39
CA GLY A 310 11.25 2.96 14.52
C GLY A 310 10.28 3.09 15.70
N LYS A 311 9.02 3.43 15.43
CA LYS A 311 7.97 3.50 16.47
C LYS A 311 7.70 2.13 17.10
N ALA A 312 7.66 1.06 16.31
CA ALA A 312 7.46 -0.30 16.82
C ALA A 312 8.61 -0.72 17.74
N HIS A 313 9.86 -0.49 17.35
CA HIS A 313 11.03 -0.75 18.19
C HIS A 313 11.03 0.10 19.47
N PHE A 314 10.60 1.38 19.38
CA PHE A 314 10.48 2.24 20.57
C PHE A 314 9.50 1.66 21.60
N VAL A 315 8.32 1.22 21.15
CA VAL A 315 7.33 0.55 22.03
C VAL A 315 7.93 -0.70 22.67
N GLY A 316 8.73 -1.44 21.93
CA GLY A 316 9.46 -2.63 22.42
C GLY A 316 10.68 -2.33 23.30
N ARG A 317 10.96 -1.06 23.62
CA ARG A 317 12.12 -0.60 24.38
C ARG A 317 13.46 -0.96 23.70
N GLN A 318 13.44 -1.19 22.41
CA GLN A 318 14.60 -1.47 21.56
C GLN A 318 15.13 -0.17 20.97
N TYR A 319 15.67 0.72 21.84
CA TYR A 319 15.98 2.10 21.46
C TYR A 319 17.07 2.22 20.39
N ALA A 320 18.09 1.36 20.42
CA ALA A 320 19.13 1.35 19.39
C ALA A 320 18.57 1.00 18.01
N GLN A 321 17.72 -0.02 17.94
CA GLN A 321 17.04 -0.43 16.70
C GLN A 321 16.05 0.64 16.23
N ALA A 322 15.37 1.33 17.17
CA ALA A 322 14.48 2.43 16.85
C ALA A 322 15.26 3.58 16.19
N ILE A 323 16.37 3.99 16.76
CA ILE A 323 17.25 5.02 16.20
C ILE A 323 17.74 4.59 14.81
N GLU A 324 18.26 3.36 14.67
CA GLU A 324 18.71 2.83 13.39
C GLU A 324 17.63 2.94 12.32
N ALA A 325 16.39 2.54 12.63
CA ALA A 325 15.27 2.63 11.69
C ALA A 325 14.98 4.08 11.27
N PHE A 326 14.93 5.03 12.23
CA PHE A 326 14.71 6.45 11.90
C PHE A 326 15.84 7.05 11.07
N MET A 327 17.09 6.60 11.26
CA MET A 327 18.24 7.09 10.47
C MET A 327 18.21 6.67 8.99
N HIS A 328 17.35 5.74 8.59
CA HIS A 328 17.10 5.43 7.18
C HIS A 328 16.18 6.45 6.48
N LEU A 329 15.57 7.37 7.23
CA LEU A 329 14.74 8.43 6.64
C LEU A 329 15.63 9.46 5.92
N PRO A 330 15.30 9.87 4.70
CA PRO A 330 16.08 10.89 3.96
C PRO A 330 16.03 12.26 4.65
N ALA A 331 14.92 12.54 5.35
CA ALA A 331 14.74 13.68 6.25
C ALA A 331 13.73 13.28 7.33
N MET A 332 13.94 13.75 8.53
CA MET A 332 13.02 13.55 9.66
C MET A 332 12.19 14.80 9.91
N ASP A 333 10.90 14.61 10.17
CA ASP A 333 10.00 15.65 10.68
C ASP A 333 10.17 15.86 12.20
N ALA A 334 9.45 16.85 12.75
CA ALA A 334 9.54 17.19 14.17
C ALA A 334 9.11 16.01 15.07
N GLN A 335 8.09 15.24 14.70
CA GLN A 335 7.64 14.07 15.46
C GLN A 335 8.70 12.96 15.48
N GLN A 336 9.35 12.70 14.34
CA GLN A 336 10.39 11.69 14.23
C GLN A 336 11.64 12.09 15.05
N HIS A 337 12.03 13.36 15.02
CA HIS A 337 13.07 13.87 15.90
C HIS A 337 12.73 13.72 17.38
N ALA A 338 11.46 13.89 17.77
CA ALA A 338 11.01 13.66 19.15
C ALA A 338 11.18 12.20 19.58
N PHE A 339 10.83 11.23 18.71
CA PHE A 339 11.05 9.81 19.01
C PHE A 339 12.52 9.47 19.16
N VAL A 340 13.39 9.99 18.29
CA VAL A 340 14.85 9.76 18.38
C VAL A 340 15.41 10.41 19.64
N ALA A 341 15.00 11.63 19.98
CA ALA A 341 15.38 12.29 21.23
C ALA A 341 14.95 11.45 22.46
N ALA A 342 13.72 10.94 22.48
CA ALA A 342 13.22 10.07 23.54
C ALA A 342 14.06 8.78 23.66
N CYS A 343 14.49 8.17 22.54
CA CYS A 343 15.38 7.01 22.53
C CYS A 343 16.70 7.34 23.21
N TYR A 344 17.37 8.43 22.80
CA TYR A 344 18.64 8.86 23.40
C TYR A 344 18.48 9.24 24.89
N GLY A 345 17.38 9.90 25.25
CA GLY A 345 17.04 10.17 26.65
C GLY A 345 16.91 8.90 27.49
N ARG A 346 16.35 7.84 26.94
CA ARG A 346 16.25 6.51 27.58
C ARG A 346 17.61 5.81 27.67
N LEU A 347 18.49 6.00 26.68
CA LEU A 347 19.84 5.45 26.67
C LEU A 347 20.83 6.26 27.56
N GLY A 348 20.42 7.44 28.05
CA GLY A 348 21.26 8.31 28.86
C GLY A 348 22.24 9.17 28.06
N ASP A 349 22.11 9.23 26.74
CA ASP A 349 22.91 10.12 25.88
C ASP A 349 22.24 11.49 25.76
N GLY A 350 22.46 12.34 26.76
CA GLY A 350 21.87 13.67 26.80
C GLY A 350 22.36 14.61 25.70
N THR A 351 23.57 14.42 25.19
CA THR A 351 24.12 15.24 24.11
C THR A 351 23.37 14.98 22.81
N ALA A 352 23.23 13.71 22.41
CA ALA A 352 22.48 13.33 21.23
C ALA A 352 20.99 13.69 21.37
N ALA A 353 20.40 13.45 22.54
CA ALA A 353 19.01 13.82 22.82
C ALA A 353 18.76 15.32 22.60
N SER A 354 19.63 16.18 23.19
CA SER A 354 19.52 17.64 23.05
C SER A 354 19.67 18.12 21.61
N ALA A 355 20.54 17.50 20.80
CA ALA A 355 20.70 17.82 19.38
C ALA A 355 19.38 17.58 18.60
N HIS A 356 18.70 16.45 18.86
CA HIS A 356 17.43 16.15 18.23
C HIS A 356 16.28 17.05 18.73
N VAL A 357 16.26 17.42 20.01
CA VAL A 357 15.32 18.43 20.54
C VAL A 357 15.51 19.79 19.88
N ALA A 358 16.77 20.23 19.69
CA ALA A 358 17.07 21.48 18.99
C ALA A 358 16.52 21.43 17.56
N ARG A 359 16.75 20.34 16.86
CA ARG A 359 16.26 20.16 15.48
C ARG A 359 14.74 20.13 15.38
N LEU A 360 14.08 19.48 16.33
CA LEU A 360 12.61 19.50 16.45
C LEU A 360 12.08 20.92 16.57
N ARG A 361 12.68 21.72 17.46
CA ARG A 361 12.27 23.14 17.70
C ARG A 361 12.53 24.05 16.50
N GLU A 362 13.55 23.75 15.67
CA GLU A 362 13.77 24.45 14.40
C GLU A 362 12.66 24.15 13.37
N LEU A 363 12.24 22.88 13.31
CA LEU A 363 11.22 22.42 12.36
C LEU A 363 9.80 22.84 12.76
N ASP A 364 9.48 22.76 14.04
CA ASP A 364 8.19 23.14 14.60
C ASP A 364 8.36 23.81 15.97
N PRO A 365 8.56 25.15 16.00
CA PRO A 365 8.74 25.90 17.25
C PRO A 365 7.55 25.84 18.19
N ALA A 366 6.35 25.55 17.67
CA ALA A 366 5.10 25.52 18.45
C ALA A 366 4.82 24.14 19.06
N LEU A 367 5.51 23.09 18.61
CA LEU A 367 5.30 21.73 19.10
C LEU A 367 5.80 21.61 20.53
N ASP A 368 4.91 21.24 21.43
CA ASP A 368 5.20 20.91 22.81
C ASP A 368 4.86 19.44 23.13
N PRO A 369 5.36 18.88 24.25
CA PRO A 369 5.08 17.49 24.61
C PRO A 369 3.58 17.16 24.72
N PRO A 370 2.71 17.97 25.34
CA PRO A 370 1.27 17.69 25.36
C PRO A 370 0.65 17.59 23.97
N THR A 371 0.98 18.52 23.06
CA THR A 371 0.49 18.52 21.68
C THR A 371 0.95 17.30 20.93
N LEU A 372 2.24 16.92 21.06
CA LEU A 372 2.78 15.70 20.46
C LEU A 372 2.09 14.45 20.99
N LEU A 373 1.94 14.32 22.31
CA LEU A 373 1.32 13.14 22.93
C LEU A 373 -0.15 12.99 22.55
N ALA A 374 -0.86 14.09 22.31
CA ALA A 374 -2.24 14.08 21.85
C ALA A 374 -2.42 13.48 20.44
N THR A 375 -1.34 13.38 19.65
CA THR A 375 -1.37 12.74 18.33
C THR A 375 -1.09 11.24 18.38
N MET A 376 -0.81 10.68 19.55
CA MET A 376 -0.54 9.27 19.75
C MET A 376 -1.82 8.48 19.97
N HIS A 377 -1.88 7.28 19.43
CA HIS A 377 -3.06 6.42 19.47
C HIS A 377 -2.82 5.14 20.28
N TYR A 378 -1.92 5.18 21.29
CA TYR A 378 -1.64 4.02 22.12
C TYR A 378 -2.87 3.55 22.89
N ALA A 379 -3.17 2.26 22.77
CA ALA A 379 -4.26 1.64 23.53
C ALA A 379 -3.94 1.51 25.03
N ASN A 380 -2.64 1.50 25.38
CA ASN A 380 -2.16 1.36 26.74
C ASN A 380 -1.58 2.67 27.26
N ASP A 381 -2.06 3.16 28.40
CA ASP A 381 -1.52 4.35 29.05
C ASP A 381 -0.03 4.21 29.39
N ALA A 382 0.43 2.98 29.67
CA ALA A 382 1.82 2.69 29.96
C ALA A 382 2.76 3.04 28.79
N ASP A 383 2.33 2.82 27.54
CA ASP A 383 3.14 3.13 26.33
C ASP A 383 3.16 4.65 26.08
N LEU A 384 2.06 5.35 26.31
CA LEU A 384 2.01 6.82 26.28
C LEU A 384 2.90 7.43 27.35
N GLN A 385 2.81 6.92 28.58
CA GLN A 385 3.65 7.35 29.71
C GLN A 385 5.14 7.08 29.43
N HIS A 386 5.43 5.94 28.81
CA HIS A 386 6.79 5.60 28.40
C HIS A 386 7.40 6.63 27.43
N LEU A 387 6.62 7.08 26.42
CA LEU A 387 7.07 8.14 25.51
C LEU A 387 7.26 9.46 26.26
N ARG A 388 6.30 9.85 27.11
CA ARG A 388 6.38 11.07 27.95
C ARG A 388 7.66 11.12 28.76
N GLU A 389 7.99 10.04 29.47
CA GLU A 389 9.21 9.96 30.26
C GLU A 389 10.50 10.00 29.41
N GLY A 390 10.47 9.40 28.22
CA GLY A 390 11.59 9.48 27.28
C GLY A 390 11.85 10.90 26.81
N LEU A 391 10.79 11.65 26.48
CA LEU A 391 10.84 13.06 26.10
C LEU A 391 11.35 13.94 27.27
N ALA A 392 10.84 13.73 28.47
CA ALA A 392 11.32 14.45 29.66
C ALA A 392 12.81 14.22 29.93
N LYS A 393 13.31 12.96 29.77
CA LYS A 393 14.73 12.65 29.89
C LYS A 393 15.58 13.28 28.78
N ALA A 394 15.00 13.54 27.62
CA ALA A 394 15.64 14.24 26.52
C ALA A 394 15.68 15.77 26.69
N GLY A 395 14.95 16.31 27.69
CA GLY A 395 14.84 17.76 27.90
C GLY A 395 13.79 18.43 27.00
N PHE A 396 12.79 17.68 26.56
CA PHE A 396 11.64 18.14 25.77
C PHE A 396 10.34 18.01 26.55
#